data_4bf32c545b1ef3cb4f0df392628ec09a
#
_entry.id   4bf32c545b1ef3cb4f0df392628ec09a
#
_cell.length_a   1.000
_cell.length_b   1.000
_cell.length_c   1.000
_cell.angle_alpha   90.00
_cell.angle_beta   90.00
_cell.angle_gamma   90.00
#
_symmetry.space_group_name_H-M   'P 1'
#
loop_
_entity.id
_entity.type
_entity.pdbx_description
1 polymer ?
#
loop_
_entity_poly.entity_id
_entity_poly.type
_entity_poly.pdbx_seq_one_letter_code
_entity_poly.pdbx_strand_id
1 'polypeptide(L)'
;MKDLKSLIVDVPDFPKPGIVFKDLTPVIQDAEAFNLAIDLMAEVARRYSPERVAAIESRGFIFGAALARELRTGFSLIRKKGKLPRQTLTVLAPNEYAVEHFEAHLDSIQPGEKVVLVDDLIATGSSAVSAIELVKKLGGRPVAFMALVELSFLDGVKKIAEAYSEVPVFALVKF
;
A
#
# COMPACT_ATOMS: atom_id res chain seq x y z
N MET A 1 3.57 22.13 -12.02
CA MET A 1 3.34 20.75 -11.52
C MET A 1 2.29 20.85 -10.42
N LYS A 2 1.23 20.02 -10.46
CA LYS A 2 0.22 20.03 -9.40
C LYS A 2 0.85 19.64 -8.06
N ASP A 3 0.44 20.32 -7.01
CA ASP A 3 0.82 19.95 -5.64
C ASP A 3 -0.20 18.93 -5.10
N LEU A 4 0.19 17.66 -5.07
CA LEU A 4 -0.65 16.58 -4.57
C LEU A 4 -1.08 16.80 -3.11
N LYS A 5 -0.23 17.44 -2.30
CA LYS A 5 -0.51 17.70 -0.89
C LYS A 5 -1.68 18.67 -0.72
N SER A 6 -1.77 19.68 -1.56
CA SER A 6 -2.83 20.68 -1.50
C SER A 6 -4.23 20.15 -1.84
N LEU A 7 -4.30 18.98 -2.52
CA LEU A 7 -5.57 18.32 -2.86
C LEU A 7 -6.08 17.37 -1.77
N ILE A 8 -5.25 17.05 -0.77
CA ILE A 8 -5.65 16.17 0.33
C ILE A 8 -6.40 17.00 1.37
N VAL A 9 -7.63 16.60 1.66
CA VAL A 9 -8.54 17.35 2.54
C VAL A 9 -8.55 16.77 3.95
N ASP A 10 -8.39 17.65 4.94
CA ASP A 10 -8.54 17.29 6.34
C ASP A 10 -10.02 17.26 6.72
N VAL A 11 -10.47 16.09 7.19
CA VAL A 11 -11.83 15.90 7.71
C VAL A 11 -11.72 15.66 9.21
N PRO A 12 -12.02 16.68 10.03
CA PRO A 12 -11.95 16.54 11.48
C PRO A 12 -13.05 15.61 12.00
N ASP A 13 -12.77 14.96 13.13
CA ASP A 13 -13.71 14.10 13.85
C ASP A 13 -14.30 12.95 13.01
N PHE A 14 -13.50 12.40 12.09
CA PHE A 14 -13.90 11.25 11.28
C PHE A 14 -12.86 10.11 11.37
N PRO A 15 -13.27 8.83 11.53
CA PRO A 15 -14.63 8.33 11.78
C PRO A 15 -15.08 8.49 13.24
N LYS A 16 -14.24 9.05 14.10
CA LYS A 16 -14.50 9.27 15.53
C LYS A 16 -14.01 10.65 15.94
N PRO A 17 -14.61 11.26 17.00
CA PRO A 17 -14.11 12.51 17.57
C PRO A 17 -12.61 12.45 17.91
N GLY A 18 -11.87 13.51 17.60
CA GLY A 18 -10.44 13.65 17.83
C GLY A 18 -9.54 13.08 16.74
N ILE A 19 -10.08 12.43 15.72
CA ILE A 19 -9.32 11.94 14.56
C ILE A 19 -9.47 12.92 13.40
N VAL A 20 -8.34 13.33 12.81
CA VAL A 20 -8.33 14.08 11.55
C VAL A 20 -8.05 13.09 10.43
N PHE A 21 -9.07 12.80 9.63
CA PHE A 21 -8.96 11.90 8.49
C PHE A 21 -8.42 12.65 7.27
N LYS A 22 -7.46 12.05 6.57
CA LYS A 22 -6.94 12.58 5.31
C LYS A 22 -7.73 12.02 4.14
N ASP A 23 -8.61 12.84 3.56
CA ASP A 23 -9.38 12.45 2.39
C ASP A 23 -8.55 12.60 1.12
N LEU A 24 -8.26 11.48 0.48
CA LEU A 24 -7.46 11.38 -0.75
C LEU A 24 -8.32 11.41 -2.02
N THR A 25 -9.64 11.44 -1.87
CA THR A 25 -10.54 11.35 -3.03
C THR A 25 -10.37 12.48 -4.04
N PRO A 26 -10.03 13.73 -3.64
CA PRO A 26 -9.76 14.77 -4.63
C PRO A 26 -8.56 14.50 -5.54
N VAL A 27 -7.54 13.78 -5.05
CA VAL A 27 -6.40 13.36 -5.88
C VAL A 27 -6.85 12.35 -6.94
N ILE A 28 -7.74 11.42 -6.56
CA ILE A 28 -8.25 10.39 -7.47
C ILE A 28 -9.23 10.98 -8.50
N GLN A 29 -10.02 11.98 -8.09
CA GLN A 29 -11.01 12.64 -8.92
C GLN A 29 -10.40 13.59 -9.97
N ASP A 30 -9.23 14.13 -9.70
CA ASP A 30 -8.50 15.00 -10.62
C ASP A 30 -7.60 14.19 -11.53
N ALA A 31 -7.88 14.17 -12.83
CA ALA A 31 -7.15 13.33 -13.80
C ALA A 31 -5.64 13.65 -13.85
N GLU A 32 -5.26 14.94 -13.77
CA GLU A 32 -3.83 15.31 -13.78
C GLU A 32 -3.12 14.86 -12.49
N ALA A 33 -3.76 15.06 -11.34
CA ALA A 33 -3.19 14.68 -10.05
C ALA A 33 -3.05 13.16 -9.93
N PHE A 34 -4.09 12.42 -10.35
CA PHE A 34 -4.04 10.96 -10.32
C PHE A 34 -2.94 10.42 -11.24
N ASN A 35 -2.87 10.88 -12.49
CA ASN A 35 -1.82 10.49 -13.41
C ASN A 35 -0.43 10.85 -12.86
N LEU A 36 -0.25 12.06 -12.33
CA LEU A 36 1.01 12.46 -11.71
C LEU A 36 1.42 11.53 -10.57
N ALA A 37 0.47 11.15 -9.69
CA ALA A 37 0.76 10.23 -8.59
C ALA A 37 1.22 8.86 -9.11
N ILE A 38 0.54 8.32 -10.14
CA ILE A 38 0.92 7.04 -10.74
C ILE A 38 2.27 7.13 -11.44
N ASP A 39 2.54 8.19 -12.19
CA ASP A 39 3.82 8.40 -12.89
C ASP A 39 5.00 8.46 -11.91
N LEU A 40 4.85 9.20 -10.80
CA LEU A 40 5.87 9.29 -9.76
C LEU A 40 6.10 7.93 -9.07
N MET A 41 5.03 7.19 -8.75
CA MET A 41 5.15 5.83 -8.22
C MET A 41 5.85 4.91 -9.21
N ALA A 42 5.50 4.98 -10.49
CA ALA A 42 6.09 4.16 -11.54
C ALA A 42 7.57 4.45 -11.75
N GLU A 43 7.98 5.74 -11.73
CA GLU A 43 9.38 6.13 -11.82
C GLU A 43 10.23 5.47 -10.72
N VAL A 44 9.74 5.50 -9.48
CA VAL A 44 10.42 4.86 -8.36
C VAL A 44 10.40 3.34 -8.50
N ALA A 45 9.24 2.75 -8.82
CA ALA A 45 9.07 1.30 -8.92
C ALA A 45 9.98 0.67 -9.97
N ARG A 46 10.17 1.32 -11.14
CA ARG A 46 11.04 0.82 -12.21
C ARG A 46 12.48 0.58 -11.78
N ARG A 47 12.97 1.29 -10.77
CA ARG A 47 14.33 1.09 -10.21
C ARG A 47 14.52 -0.30 -9.59
N TYR A 48 13.43 -0.94 -9.20
CA TYR A 48 13.41 -2.27 -8.56
C TYR A 48 13.03 -3.39 -9.53
N SER A 49 12.71 -3.06 -10.78
CA SER A 49 12.30 -4.02 -11.82
C SER A 49 11.24 -5.01 -11.31
N PRO A 50 10.08 -4.53 -10.81
CA PRO A 50 9.05 -5.41 -10.27
C PRO A 50 8.40 -6.25 -11.38
N GLU A 51 8.04 -7.47 -11.01
CA GLU A 51 7.34 -8.42 -11.87
C GLU A 51 5.84 -8.50 -11.49
N ARG A 52 5.51 -7.99 -10.29
CA ARG A 52 4.15 -7.96 -9.73
C ARG A 52 3.92 -6.72 -8.90
N VAL A 53 2.70 -6.21 -8.95
CA VAL A 53 2.20 -5.25 -7.96
C VAL A 53 1.19 -5.96 -7.06
N ALA A 54 1.32 -5.81 -5.74
CA ALA A 54 0.33 -6.26 -4.78
C ALA A 54 -0.19 -5.06 -3.99
N ALA A 55 -1.48 -4.96 -3.76
CA ALA A 55 -2.04 -3.84 -3.02
C ALA A 55 -3.04 -4.26 -1.94
N ILE A 56 -3.13 -3.41 -0.91
CA ILE A 56 -3.98 -3.63 0.26
C ILE A 56 -5.37 -3.03 0.01
N GLU A 57 -6.43 -3.80 0.33
CA GLU A 57 -7.80 -3.27 0.24
C GLU A 57 -7.99 -2.08 1.20
N SER A 58 -8.82 -1.12 0.89
CA SER A 58 -9.58 -1.02 -0.36
C SER A 58 -9.04 0.06 -1.28
N ARG A 59 -8.65 1.23 -0.74
CA ARG A 59 -8.16 2.36 -1.54
C ARG A 59 -6.79 2.11 -2.15
N GLY A 60 -5.95 1.25 -1.54
CA GLY A 60 -4.70 0.81 -2.12
C GLY A 60 -4.86 0.15 -3.49
N PHE A 61 -6.01 -0.50 -3.75
CA PHE A 61 -6.31 -1.11 -5.04
C PHE A 61 -6.36 -0.10 -6.19
N ILE A 62 -6.84 1.11 -5.93
CA ILE A 62 -6.95 2.16 -6.95
C ILE A 62 -5.55 2.51 -7.48
N PHE A 63 -4.62 2.78 -6.58
CA PHE A 63 -3.23 3.10 -6.93
C PHE A 63 -2.48 1.87 -7.44
N GLY A 64 -2.66 0.72 -6.79
CA GLY A 64 -1.99 -0.53 -7.16
C GLY A 64 -2.38 -1.02 -8.55
N ALA A 65 -3.66 -1.01 -8.90
CA ALA A 65 -4.13 -1.43 -10.22
C ALA A 65 -3.63 -0.49 -11.33
N ALA A 66 -3.68 0.82 -11.09
CA ALA A 66 -3.16 1.81 -12.04
C ALA A 66 -1.64 1.66 -12.22
N LEU A 67 -0.90 1.48 -11.14
CA LEU A 67 0.54 1.24 -11.17
C LEU A 67 0.90 -0.05 -11.92
N ALA A 68 0.20 -1.15 -11.65
CA ALA A 68 0.42 -2.43 -12.35
C ALA A 68 0.21 -2.29 -13.86
N ARG A 69 -0.84 -1.59 -14.27
CA ARG A 69 -1.11 -1.29 -15.67
C ARG A 69 0.02 -0.47 -16.28
N GLU A 70 0.51 0.56 -15.58
CA GLU A 70 1.59 1.44 -16.05
C GLU A 70 2.92 0.67 -16.16
N LEU A 71 3.21 -0.23 -15.24
CA LEU A 71 4.39 -1.09 -15.24
C LEU A 71 4.26 -2.32 -16.15
N ARG A 72 3.06 -2.58 -16.69
CA ARG A 72 2.74 -3.77 -17.49
C ARG A 72 3.00 -5.08 -16.73
N THR A 73 2.70 -5.10 -15.44
CA THR A 73 2.82 -6.27 -14.57
C THR A 73 1.45 -6.85 -14.23
N GLY A 74 1.42 -8.04 -13.63
CA GLY A 74 0.24 -8.56 -12.97
C GLY A 74 -0.08 -7.81 -11.68
N PHE A 75 -1.32 -7.99 -11.18
CA PHE A 75 -1.81 -7.36 -9.96
C PHE A 75 -2.37 -8.40 -9.01
N SER A 76 -1.96 -8.34 -7.73
CA SER A 76 -2.40 -9.26 -6.68
C SER A 76 -3.13 -8.50 -5.57
N LEU A 77 -4.24 -9.10 -5.12
CA LEU A 77 -5.08 -8.52 -4.08
C LEU A 77 -4.63 -9.00 -2.70
N ILE A 78 -4.39 -8.08 -1.79
CA ILE A 78 -4.26 -8.34 -0.36
C ILE A 78 -5.52 -7.83 0.32
N ARG A 79 -6.29 -8.73 0.94
CA ARG A 79 -7.60 -8.42 1.49
C ARG A 79 -7.74 -8.86 2.93
N LYS A 80 -8.70 -8.27 3.62
CA LYS A 80 -9.14 -8.76 4.94
C LYS A 80 -9.70 -10.16 4.81
N LYS A 81 -9.45 -11.00 5.80
CA LYS A 81 -9.86 -12.42 5.82
C LYS A 81 -11.33 -12.62 5.47
N GLY A 82 -11.61 -13.62 4.66
CA GLY A 82 -12.96 -13.99 4.22
C GLY A 82 -13.47 -13.24 3.00
N LYS A 83 -12.62 -12.45 2.34
CA LYS A 83 -12.99 -11.67 1.15
C LYS A 83 -12.58 -12.34 -0.18
N LEU A 84 -11.72 -13.34 -0.12
CA LEU A 84 -11.21 -14.05 -1.31
C LEU A 84 -11.85 -15.44 -1.43
N PRO A 85 -12.28 -15.84 -2.65
CA PRO A 85 -13.13 -17.05 -2.81
C PRO A 85 -12.36 -18.36 -2.96
N ARG A 86 -11.04 -18.34 -3.23
CA ARG A 86 -10.20 -19.53 -3.39
C ARG A 86 -9.31 -19.75 -2.18
N GLN A 87 -8.44 -20.76 -2.22
CA GLN A 87 -7.47 -21.01 -1.15
C GLN A 87 -6.54 -19.82 -0.94
N THR A 88 -6.37 -19.44 0.31
CA THR A 88 -5.59 -18.27 0.73
C THR A 88 -4.52 -18.64 1.75
N LEU A 89 -3.47 -17.84 1.79
CA LEU A 89 -2.59 -17.73 2.94
C LEU A 89 -3.00 -16.51 3.73
N THR A 90 -3.05 -16.64 5.06
CA THR A 90 -3.50 -15.58 5.98
C THR A 90 -2.36 -15.22 6.93
N VAL A 91 -2.18 -13.93 7.20
CA VAL A 91 -1.29 -13.41 8.24
C VAL A 91 -2.04 -12.52 9.22
N LEU A 92 -1.54 -12.44 10.44
CA LEU A 92 -2.02 -11.53 11.47
C LEU A 92 -1.51 -10.12 11.19
N ALA A 93 -2.39 -9.13 11.33
CA ALA A 93 -2.03 -7.73 11.41
C ALA A 93 -2.37 -7.23 12.82
N PRO A 94 -1.45 -7.32 13.78
CA PRO A 94 -1.69 -6.82 15.11
C PRO A 94 -1.79 -5.29 15.07
N ASN A 95 -2.94 -4.76 15.44
CA ASN A 95 -3.10 -3.36 15.74
C ASN A 95 -3.57 -3.20 17.20
N GLU A 96 -3.48 -1.99 17.73
CA GLU A 96 -3.76 -1.71 19.16
C GLU A 96 -5.21 -1.97 19.57
N TYR A 97 -6.14 -2.05 18.61
CA TYR A 97 -7.58 -2.08 18.88
C TYR A 97 -8.29 -3.34 18.39
N ALA A 98 -7.68 -4.08 17.45
CA ALA A 98 -8.27 -5.28 16.89
C ALA A 98 -7.21 -6.15 16.21
N VAL A 99 -7.43 -7.45 16.24
CA VAL A 99 -6.61 -8.38 15.45
C VAL A 99 -7.21 -8.44 14.05
N GLU A 100 -6.60 -7.74 13.11
CA GLU A 100 -6.94 -7.89 11.69
C GLU A 100 -6.13 -9.03 11.07
N HIS A 101 -6.74 -9.71 10.11
CA HIS A 101 -6.06 -10.73 9.34
C HIS A 101 -6.12 -10.33 7.87
N PHE A 102 -4.96 -10.34 7.22
CA PHE A 102 -4.87 -10.18 5.77
C PHE A 102 -4.62 -11.50 5.08
N GLU A 103 -5.18 -11.65 3.91
CA GLU A 103 -5.03 -12.84 3.07
C GLU A 103 -4.76 -12.48 1.61
N ALA A 104 -4.11 -13.39 0.92
CA ALA A 104 -3.96 -13.39 -0.53
C ALA A 104 -4.12 -14.83 -1.04
N HIS A 105 -4.52 -15.00 -2.30
CA HIS A 105 -4.59 -16.32 -2.91
C HIS A 105 -3.22 -16.99 -2.94
N LEU A 106 -3.16 -18.30 -2.69
CA LEU A 106 -1.92 -19.07 -2.67
C LEU A 106 -1.13 -19.00 -3.99
N ASP A 107 -1.82 -18.82 -5.11
CA ASP A 107 -1.27 -18.77 -6.46
C ASP A 107 -1.08 -17.34 -6.99
N SER A 108 -1.31 -16.31 -6.16
CA SER A 108 -1.29 -14.91 -6.59
C SER A 108 0.11 -14.34 -6.81
N ILE A 109 1.13 -14.98 -6.22
CA ILE A 109 2.53 -14.58 -6.30
C ILE A 109 3.35 -15.84 -6.56
N GLN A 110 4.27 -15.76 -7.53
CA GLN A 110 5.15 -16.88 -7.85
C GLN A 110 6.41 -16.87 -6.97
N PRO A 111 7.00 -18.05 -6.67
CA PRO A 111 8.25 -18.11 -5.92
C PRO A 111 9.37 -17.28 -6.56
N GLY A 112 9.99 -16.40 -5.79
CA GLY A 112 11.06 -15.51 -6.23
C GLY A 112 10.62 -14.27 -7.00
N GLU A 113 9.32 -14.13 -7.30
CA GLU A 113 8.77 -12.98 -8.03
C GLU A 113 9.00 -11.67 -7.26
N LYS A 114 9.52 -10.66 -7.95
CA LYS A 114 9.75 -9.33 -7.37
C LYS A 114 8.43 -8.57 -7.26
N VAL A 115 8.05 -8.21 -6.04
CA VAL A 115 6.75 -7.60 -5.75
C VAL A 115 6.93 -6.20 -5.19
N VAL A 116 6.32 -5.21 -5.84
CA VAL A 116 6.08 -3.89 -5.24
C VAL A 116 4.73 -3.92 -4.53
N LEU A 117 4.72 -3.51 -3.26
CA LEU A 117 3.50 -3.38 -2.47
C LEU A 117 3.00 -1.94 -2.49
N VAL A 118 1.68 -1.77 -2.51
CA VAL A 118 1.03 -0.47 -2.59
C VAL A 118 -0.11 -0.36 -1.59
N ASP A 119 -0.18 0.79 -0.93
CA ASP A 119 -1.36 1.23 -0.19
C ASP A 119 -1.65 2.71 -0.52
N ASP A 120 -2.75 3.23 -0.06
CA ASP A 120 -3.07 4.65 -0.22
C ASP A 120 -2.36 5.52 0.83
N LEU A 121 -2.24 5.01 2.06
CA LEU A 121 -1.72 5.76 3.19
C LEU A 121 -0.97 4.86 4.16
N ILE A 122 0.17 5.34 4.68
CA ILE A 122 0.90 4.72 5.79
C ILE A 122 0.57 5.50 7.06
N ALA A 123 -0.15 4.86 7.99
CA ALA A 123 -0.40 5.37 9.33
C ALA A 123 0.58 4.76 10.34
N THR A 124 0.19 3.74 11.07
CA THR A 124 1.05 3.05 12.05
C THR A 124 2.02 2.04 11.42
N GLY A 125 1.87 1.73 10.13
CA GLY A 125 2.69 0.74 9.42
C GLY A 125 2.30 -0.72 9.63
N SER A 126 1.30 -1.01 10.46
CA SER A 126 0.90 -2.40 10.76
C SER A 126 0.42 -3.16 9.54
N SER A 127 -0.43 -2.54 8.70
CA SER A 127 -0.91 -3.15 7.46
C SER A 127 0.23 -3.42 6.47
N ALA A 128 1.18 -2.49 6.36
CA ALA A 128 2.34 -2.66 5.49
C ALA A 128 3.24 -3.82 5.95
N VAL A 129 3.54 -3.91 7.25
CA VAL A 129 4.32 -5.02 7.83
C VAL A 129 3.66 -6.36 7.52
N SER A 130 2.35 -6.47 7.73
CA SER A 130 1.60 -7.69 7.44
C SER A 130 1.56 -8.03 5.96
N ALA A 131 1.42 -7.04 5.08
CA ALA A 131 1.44 -7.24 3.65
C ALA A 131 2.81 -7.74 3.15
N ILE A 132 3.90 -7.18 3.69
CA ILE A 132 5.27 -7.63 3.39
C ILE A 132 5.46 -9.07 3.87
N GLU A 133 5.03 -9.40 5.09
CA GLU A 133 5.07 -10.76 5.63
C GLU A 133 4.31 -11.74 4.73
N LEU A 134 3.12 -11.37 4.29
CA LEU A 134 2.27 -12.20 3.43
C LEU A 134 2.95 -12.51 2.10
N VAL A 135 3.54 -11.51 1.45
CA VAL A 135 4.30 -11.70 0.20
C VAL A 135 5.49 -12.64 0.41
N LYS A 136 6.25 -12.47 1.50
CA LYS A 136 7.39 -13.35 1.83
C LYS A 136 6.93 -14.78 2.09
N LYS A 137 5.84 -14.98 2.81
CA LYS A 137 5.28 -16.32 3.08
C LYS A 137 4.73 -17.01 1.84
N LEU A 138 4.27 -16.25 0.85
CA LEU A 138 3.89 -16.78 -0.47
C LEU A 138 5.10 -17.13 -1.36
N GLY A 139 6.32 -16.83 -0.90
CA GLY A 139 7.55 -17.08 -1.64
C GLY A 139 8.01 -15.92 -2.52
N GLY A 140 7.29 -14.82 -2.53
CA GLY A 140 7.67 -13.61 -3.27
C GLY A 140 8.81 -12.83 -2.60
N ARG A 141 9.37 -11.90 -3.36
CA ARG A 141 10.42 -10.97 -2.92
C ARG A 141 9.85 -9.55 -2.87
N PRO A 142 9.43 -9.02 -1.70
CA PRO A 142 9.03 -7.63 -1.60
C PRO A 142 10.26 -6.73 -1.87
N VAL A 143 10.18 -5.89 -2.89
CA VAL A 143 11.30 -5.04 -3.34
C VAL A 143 11.09 -3.57 -2.99
N ALA A 144 9.88 -3.13 -2.76
CA ALA A 144 9.54 -1.81 -2.23
C ALA A 144 8.11 -1.79 -1.69
N PHE A 145 7.83 -0.88 -0.77
CA PHE A 145 6.48 -0.51 -0.33
C PHE A 145 6.21 0.96 -0.69
N MET A 146 5.07 1.24 -1.29
CA MET A 146 4.71 2.57 -1.77
C MET A 146 3.34 3.00 -1.27
N ALA A 147 3.20 4.28 -0.93
CA ALA A 147 1.92 4.89 -0.63
C ALA A 147 1.82 6.32 -1.20
N LEU A 148 0.60 6.81 -1.38
CA LEU A 148 0.41 8.22 -1.71
C LEU A 148 0.79 9.09 -0.52
N VAL A 149 0.38 8.71 0.70
CA VAL A 149 0.54 9.52 1.92
C VAL A 149 1.25 8.76 3.03
N GLU A 150 2.10 9.47 3.77
CA GLU A 150 2.64 9.09 5.06
C GLU A 150 2.16 10.06 6.14
N LEU A 151 1.62 9.51 7.24
CA LEU A 151 1.38 10.24 8.48
C LEU A 151 2.61 10.08 9.38
N SER A 152 3.59 10.97 9.22
CA SER A 152 4.93 10.83 9.83
C SER A 152 4.89 10.80 11.37
N PHE A 153 3.90 11.47 11.96
CA PHE A 153 3.71 11.50 13.43
C PHE A 153 3.28 10.16 14.04
N LEU A 154 2.95 9.14 13.23
CA LEU A 154 2.59 7.79 13.68
C LEU A 154 3.74 6.78 13.55
N ASP A 155 4.94 7.23 13.12
CA ASP A 155 6.14 6.41 13.00
C ASP A 155 6.00 5.14 12.16
N GLY A 156 5.02 5.09 11.24
CA GLY A 156 4.73 3.88 10.46
C GLY A 156 5.89 3.43 9.58
N VAL A 157 6.57 4.36 8.93
CA VAL A 157 7.76 4.05 8.11
C VAL A 157 8.89 3.47 8.96
N LYS A 158 9.11 4.02 10.16
CA LYS A 158 10.09 3.49 11.12
C LYS A 158 9.75 2.05 11.52
N LYS A 159 8.50 1.79 11.85
CA LYS A 159 8.03 0.43 12.19
C LYS A 159 8.25 -0.57 11.05
N ILE A 160 7.99 -0.17 9.81
CA ILE A 160 8.25 -1.02 8.64
C ILE A 160 9.75 -1.30 8.52
N ALA A 161 10.60 -0.28 8.64
CA ALA A 161 12.04 -0.41 8.54
C ALA A 161 12.65 -1.27 9.67
N GLU A 162 12.11 -1.22 10.87
CA GLU A 162 12.50 -2.07 11.99
C GLU A 162 12.14 -3.55 11.74
N ALA A 163 11.01 -3.82 11.10
CA ALA A 163 10.57 -5.18 10.79
C ALA A 163 11.25 -5.75 9.53
N TYR A 164 11.44 -4.92 8.51
CA TYR A 164 11.94 -5.32 7.19
C TYR A 164 12.85 -4.24 6.60
N SER A 165 14.07 -4.11 7.15
CA SER A 165 15.05 -3.08 6.74
C SER A 165 15.47 -3.18 5.27
N GLU A 166 15.29 -4.37 4.66
CA GLU A 166 15.61 -4.62 3.25
C GLU A 166 14.54 -4.11 2.28
N VAL A 167 13.35 -3.70 2.79
CA VAL A 167 12.24 -3.23 1.96
C VAL A 167 12.15 -1.70 2.07
N PRO A 168 12.63 -0.96 1.06
CA PRO A 168 12.53 0.50 1.06
C PRO A 168 11.07 0.95 1.00
N VAL A 169 10.76 2.03 1.70
CA VAL A 169 9.42 2.61 1.82
C VAL A 169 9.40 4.00 1.20
N PHE A 170 8.42 4.25 0.35
CA PHE A 170 8.23 5.51 -0.35
C PHE A 170 6.83 6.06 -0.13
N ALA A 171 6.73 7.34 0.17
CA ALA A 171 5.48 8.08 0.18
C ALA A 171 5.65 9.38 -0.62
N LEU A 172 4.66 9.71 -1.44
CA LEU A 172 4.73 10.91 -2.28
C LEU A 172 4.47 12.18 -1.48
N VAL A 173 3.63 12.08 -0.46
CA VAL A 173 3.23 13.21 0.40
C VAL A 173 3.41 12.83 1.86
N LYS A 174 3.92 13.78 2.66
CA LYS A 174 4.10 13.61 4.12
C LYS A 174 3.35 14.67 4.91
N PHE A 175 2.71 14.22 5.99
CA PHE A 175 2.07 15.06 7.01
C PHE A 175 2.68 14.82 8.37
#